data_f5f59dc87b0b0adc150a8cc5a7a0bc92
#
_entry.id   f5f59dc87b0b0adc150a8cc5a7a0bc92
#
_cell.length_a   1.000
_cell.length_b   1.000
_cell.length_c   1.000
_cell.angle_alpha   90.00
_cell.angle_beta   90.00
_cell.angle_gamma   90.00
#
_symmetry.space_group_name_H-M   'P 1'
#
loop_
_entity.id
_entity.type
_entity.pdbx_description
1 polymer ?
#
loop_
_entity_poly.entity_id
_entity_poly.type
_entity_poly.pdbx_seq_one_letter_code
_entity_poly.pdbx_strand_id
1 'polypeptide(L)'
;MQLADTAGRLRRSYLAFNAALGSLYENDLLELADATDKPNFDDTAFFDAAGMVYNAGGFDASQLTTPEARRLIAETVKQLKTAIASGVPHEVPEVVRYALENNAFIFSGFKAFHTLREVGLSLLTDKGDIKPFETFRKDVETVNNRYNHNYLYAEYNHAVGASLMASRWQQIEKDGDRYDLQYRTAQDDRVREDHAILHGTTLPPSDPFWSLYLPPNGWNCRCTAVQVRKGKYPQSDPALSMLRGNNCTEAAKQQIFRFNPGIDGQLFPPKHPYYKLSREAAEQVKKAVKALQETAPEPDTDTGVDLVRLRRRRKEIKEEA
;
A
#
# COMPACT_ATOMS: atom_id res chain seq x y z
N MET A 1 -28.99 -9.82 26.07
CA MET A 1 -29.04 -10.65 24.84
C MET A 1 -28.63 -9.85 23.58
N GLN A 2 -29.17 -8.67 23.32
CA GLN A 2 -28.79 -7.85 22.11
C GLN A 2 -27.34 -7.40 22.04
N LEU A 3 -26.69 -7.01 23.14
CA LEU A 3 -25.29 -6.55 23.16
C LEU A 3 -24.30 -7.68 22.86
N ALA A 4 -24.53 -8.90 23.39
CA ALA A 4 -23.69 -10.07 23.12
C ALA A 4 -23.79 -10.52 21.65
N ASP A 5 -24.97 -10.42 21.03
CA ASP A 5 -25.18 -10.74 19.61
C ASP A 5 -24.51 -9.70 18.70
N THR A 6 -24.49 -8.43 19.09
CA THR A 6 -23.78 -7.37 18.36
C THR A 6 -22.26 -7.52 18.42
N ALA A 7 -21.70 -7.83 19.59
CA ALA A 7 -20.28 -8.12 19.75
C ALA A 7 -19.84 -9.36 18.95
N GLY A 8 -20.66 -10.41 18.98
CA GLY A 8 -20.42 -11.62 18.19
C GLY A 8 -20.46 -11.37 16.68
N ARG A 9 -21.36 -10.53 16.18
CA ARG A 9 -21.41 -10.13 14.76
C ARG A 9 -20.21 -9.32 14.34
N LEU A 10 -19.80 -8.36 15.16
CA LEU A 10 -18.60 -7.55 14.91
C LEU A 10 -17.35 -8.42 14.86
N ARG A 11 -17.20 -9.36 15.80
CA ARG A 11 -16.08 -10.30 15.81
C ARG A 11 -16.06 -11.18 14.56
N ARG A 12 -17.20 -11.75 14.14
CA ARG A 12 -17.28 -12.56 12.90
C ARG A 12 -16.96 -11.74 11.64
N SER A 13 -17.51 -10.55 11.54
CA SER A 13 -17.22 -9.64 10.41
C SER A 13 -15.73 -9.31 10.33
N TYR A 14 -15.08 -9.12 11.48
CA TYR A 14 -13.67 -8.80 11.52
C TYR A 14 -12.78 -10.02 11.25
N LEU A 15 -13.15 -11.20 11.70
CA LEU A 15 -12.46 -12.44 11.33
C LEU A 15 -12.52 -12.69 9.81
N ALA A 16 -13.66 -12.44 9.17
CA ALA A 16 -13.78 -12.51 7.72
C ALA A 16 -12.89 -11.46 7.00
N PHE A 17 -12.83 -10.25 7.55
CA PHE A 17 -11.92 -9.20 7.04
C PHE A 17 -10.45 -9.64 7.17
N ASN A 18 -10.04 -10.16 8.33
CA ASN A 18 -8.67 -10.63 8.54
C ASN A 18 -8.30 -11.82 7.66
N ALA A 19 -9.24 -12.73 7.42
CA ALA A 19 -9.03 -13.84 6.49
C ALA A 19 -8.81 -13.33 5.05
N ALA A 20 -9.62 -12.36 4.60
CA ALA A 20 -9.46 -11.73 3.29
C ALA A 20 -8.15 -10.93 3.19
N LEU A 21 -7.77 -10.23 4.26
CA LEU A 21 -6.51 -9.52 4.35
C LEU A 21 -5.33 -10.49 4.35
N GLY A 22 -5.38 -11.56 5.16
CA GLY A 22 -4.36 -12.62 5.18
C GLY A 22 -4.15 -13.22 3.80
N SER A 23 -5.23 -13.61 3.11
CA SER A 23 -5.17 -14.14 1.75
C SER A 23 -4.52 -13.17 0.74
N LEU A 24 -4.60 -11.87 0.97
CA LEU A 24 -3.92 -10.88 0.10
C LEU A 24 -2.40 -10.96 0.19
N TYR A 25 -1.86 -11.34 1.36
CA TYR A 25 -0.41 -11.39 1.62
C TYR A 25 0.18 -12.82 1.60
N GLU A 26 -0.63 -13.88 1.78
CA GLU A 26 -0.17 -15.25 2.04
C GLU A 26 0.80 -15.83 1.00
N ASN A 27 0.54 -15.61 -0.28
CA ASN A 27 1.38 -16.19 -1.34
C ASN A 27 2.74 -15.50 -1.47
N ASP A 28 2.90 -14.32 -0.86
CA ASP A 28 4.07 -13.47 -1.01
C ASP A 28 4.99 -13.53 0.22
N LEU A 29 4.53 -14.15 1.33
CA LEU A 29 5.29 -14.28 2.57
C LEU A 29 6.33 -15.41 2.51
N LEU A 30 6.11 -16.44 1.70
CA LEU A 30 7.03 -17.58 1.55
C LEU A 30 8.36 -17.22 0.87
N GLU A 31 8.39 -16.11 0.11
CA GLU A 31 9.59 -15.64 -0.59
C GLU A 31 10.49 -14.72 0.27
N LEU A 32 10.13 -14.51 1.55
CA LEU A 32 10.74 -13.49 2.41
C LEU A 32 12.11 -13.86 3.01
N ALA A 33 12.59 -15.08 2.82
CA ALA A 33 13.75 -15.61 3.56
C ALA A 33 15.07 -14.88 3.27
N ASP A 34 15.26 -14.26 2.08
CA ASP A 34 16.57 -13.83 1.58
C ASP A 34 16.77 -12.32 1.38
N ALA A 35 15.83 -11.45 1.78
CA ALA A 35 16.00 -10.03 1.56
C ALA A 35 16.87 -9.35 2.63
N THR A 36 17.91 -8.67 2.16
CA THR A 36 18.91 -7.97 3.01
C THR A 36 18.39 -6.70 3.66
N ASP A 37 17.35 -6.06 3.11
CA ASP A 37 16.82 -4.79 3.58
C ASP A 37 15.39 -4.94 4.12
N LYS A 38 15.28 -5.51 5.32
CA LYS A 38 13.99 -5.55 6.04
C LYS A 38 13.73 -4.22 6.75
N PRO A 39 12.47 -3.74 6.75
CA PRO A 39 12.13 -2.58 7.57
C PRO A 39 12.44 -2.87 9.05
N ASN A 40 13.07 -1.90 9.71
CA ASN A 40 13.41 -1.98 11.13
C ASN A 40 12.34 -1.24 11.95
N PHE A 41 11.21 -1.91 12.17
CA PHE A 41 10.07 -1.35 12.90
C PHE A 41 10.35 -1.31 14.42
N ASP A 42 10.10 -0.16 15.06
CA ASP A 42 10.19 -0.01 16.51
C ASP A 42 8.93 -0.60 17.18
N ASP A 43 9.03 -1.82 17.67
CA ASP A 43 7.93 -2.53 18.33
C ASP A 43 7.40 -1.81 19.58
N THR A 44 8.19 -0.92 20.20
CA THR A 44 7.72 -0.14 21.36
C THR A 44 6.56 0.77 20.97
N ALA A 45 6.54 1.29 19.75
CA ALA A 45 5.43 2.09 19.23
C ALA A 45 4.11 1.31 19.17
N PHE A 46 4.19 0.03 18.82
CA PHE A 46 3.01 -0.85 18.81
C PHE A 46 2.57 -1.21 20.23
N PHE A 47 3.48 -1.62 21.10
CA PHE A 47 3.13 -2.06 22.46
C PHE A 47 2.62 -0.90 23.33
N ASP A 48 3.12 0.33 23.16
CA ASP A 48 2.58 1.53 23.80
C ASP A 48 1.12 1.77 23.36
N ALA A 49 0.84 1.68 22.07
CA ALA A 49 -0.51 1.83 21.52
C ALA A 49 -1.45 0.69 21.96
N ALA A 50 -0.95 -0.55 22.03
CA ALA A 50 -1.72 -1.68 22.58
C ALA A 50 -2.02 -1.50 24.09
N GLY A 51 -1.07 -0.99 24.86
CA GLY A 51 -1.26 -0.62 26.26
C GLY A 51 -2.32 0.45 26.45
N MET A 52 -2.35 1.46 25.60
CA MET A 52 -3.40 2.49 25.58
C MET A 52 -4.79 1.86 25.36
N VAL A 53 -4.91 0.94 24.38
CA VAL A 53 -6.18 0.22 24.11
C VAL A 53 -6.60 -0.64 25.31
N TYR A 54 -5.64 -1.31 25.97
CA TYR A 54 -5.91 -2.10 27.17
C TYR A 54 -6.46 -1.25 28.30
N ASN A 55 -5.79 -0.13 28.61
CA ASN A 55 -6.17 0.78 29.68
C ASN A 55 -7.53 1.45 29.44
N ALA A 56 -7.89 1.68 28.17
CA ALA A 56 -9.19 2.22 27.77
C ALA A 56 -10.32 1.18 27.79
N GLY A 57 -10.01 -0.10 27.97
CA GLY A 57 -11.00 -1.19 27.94
C GLY A 57 -11.51 -1.51 26.53
N GLY A 58 -10.83 -1.08 25.48
CA GLY A 58 -11.18 -1.33 24.08
C GLY A 58 -10.63 -0.27 23.13
N PHE A 59 -10.88 -0.47 21.81
CA PHE A 59 -10.48 0.47 20.79
C PHE A 59 -11.67 1.21 20.18
N ASP A 60 -11.54 2.52 20.13
CA ASP A 60 -12.41 3.44 19.39
C ASP A 60 -11.57 4.29 18.42
N ALA A 61 -12.13 4.63 17.25
CA ALA A 61 -11.41 5.37 16.22
C ALA A 61 -10.89 6.75 16.65
N SER A 62 -11.53 7.40 17.65
CA SER A 62 -11.08 8.68 18.21
C SER A 62 -9.70 8.57 18.87
N GLN A 63 -9.34 7.38 19.37
CA GLN A 63 -8.05 7.10 20.00
C GLN A 63 -6.85 7.18 19.02
N LEU A 64 -7.09 7.18 17.70
CA LEU A 64 -6.03 7.41 16.71
C LEU A 64 -5.34 8.77 16.86
N THR A 65 -5.95 9.71 17.55
CA THR A 65 -5.36 11.03 17.84
C THR A 65 -4.51 11.07 19.12
N THR A 66 -4.46 9.99 19.90
CA THR A 66 -3.58 9.90 21.07
C THR A 66 -2.10 9.90 20.70
N PRO A 67 -1.20 10.29 21.60
CA PRO A 67 0.24 10.25 21.33
C PRO A 67 0.75 8.86 20.94
N GLU A 68 0.26 7.80 21.59
CA GLU A 68 0.68 6.42 21.37
C GLU A 68 0.25 5.94 19.99
N ALA A 69 -1.01 6.15 19.59
CA ALA A 69 -1.50 5.78 18.28
C ALA A 69 -0.82 6.59 17.16
N ARG A 70 -0.57 7.88 17.38
CA ARG A 70 0.19 8.71 16.44
C ARG A 70 1.65 8.22 16.27
N ARG A 71 2.28 7.78 17.37
CA ARG A 71 3.63 7.19 17.30
C ARG A 71 3.64 5.91 16.46
N LEU A 72 2.63 5.03 16.60
CA LEU A 72 2.47 3.84 15.78
C LEU A 72 2.31 4.18 14.28
N ILE A 73 1.47 5.17 13.95
CA ILE A 73 1.31 5.64 12.57
C ILE A 73 2.64 6.22 12.05
N ALA A 74 3.30 7.06 12.83
CA ALA A 74 4.56 7.71 12.46
C ALA A 74 5.68 6.70 12.20
N GLU A 75 5.76 5.62 12.98
CA GLU A 75 6.77 4.57 12.76
C GLU A 75 6.53 3.84 11.43
N THR A 76 5.28 3.50 11.09
CA THR A 76 4.95 2.93 9.78
C THR A 76 5.30 3.91 8.65
N VAL A 77 4.97 5.20 8.80
CA VAL A 77 5.32 6.25 7.83
C VAL A 77 6.83 6.34 7.63
N LYS A 78 7.60 6.31 8.70
CA LYS A 78 9.08 6.35 8.65
C LYS A 78 9.63 5.21 7.81
N GLN A 79 9.15 3.97 8.00
CA GLN A 79 9.57 2.82 7.20
C GLN A 79 9.21 3.01 5.72
N LEU A 80 8.00 3.46 5.41
CA LEU A 80 7.55 3.69 4.05
C LEU A 80 8.27 4.87 3.37
N LYS A 81 8.65 5.92 4.11
CA LYS A 81 9.49 7.00 3.59
C LYS A 81 10.89 6.50 3.24
N THR A 82 11.46 5.58 4.01
CA THR A 82 12.72 4.91 3.67
C THR A 82 12.58 4.13 2.36
N ALA A 83 11.47 3.41 2.17
CA ALA A 83 11.17 2.71 0.92
C ALA A 83 11.07 3.68 -0.28
N ILE A 84 10.36 4.82 -0.10
CA ILE A 84 10.26 5.86 -1.13
C ILE A 84 11.65 6.38 -1.49
N ALA A 85 12.47 6.72 -0.48
CA ALA A 85 13.82 7.24 -0.71
C ALA A 85 14.71 6.23 -1.46
N SER A 86 14.53 4.93 -1.22
CA SER A 86 15.25 3.87 -1.94
C SER A 86 14.80 3.72 -3.40
N GLY A 87 13.50 3.95 -3.69
CA GLY A 87 12.94 3.82 -5.02
C GLY A 87 13.07 5.08 -5.89
N VAL A 88 13.16 6.26 -5.28
CA VAL A 88 13.14 7.54 -5.96
C VAL A 88 14.58 8.09 -6.13
N PRO A 89 15.09 8.27 -7.37
CA PRO A 89 16.34 9.00 -7.60
C PRO A 89 16.28 10.44 -7.08
N HIS A 90 17.44 11.03 -6.77
CA HIS A 90 17.53 12.39 -6.21
C HIS A 90 16.94 13.51 -7.09
N GLU A 91 16.83 13.27 -8.39
CA GLU A 91 16.41 14.27 -9.39
C GLU A 91 14.89 14.27 -9.70
N VAL A 92 14.07 13.58 -8.89
CA VAL A 92 12.61 13.55 -9.12
C VAL A 92 11.96 14.84 -8.60
N PRO A 93 11.00 15.41 -9.35
CA PRO A 93 10.26 16.58 -8.90
C PRO A 93 9.68 16.38 -7.48
N GLU A 94 9.87 17.37 -6.63
CA GLU A 94 9.47 17.33 -5.23
C GLU A 94 7.98 17.03 -5.05
N VAL A 95 7.14 17.53 -5.97
CA VAL A 95 5.70 17.26 -6.00
C VAL A 95 5.36 15.76 -6.12
N VAL A 96 6.16 15.00 -6.87
CA VAL A 96 5.96 13.54 -7.00
C VAL A 96 6.32 12.87 -5.68
N ARG A 97 7.47 13.21 -5.11
CA ARG A 97 7.88 12.72 -3.78
C ARG A 97 6.82 13.03 -2.74
N TYR A 98 6.33 14.26 -2.70
CA TYR A 98 5.28 14.67 -1.78
C TYR A 98 3.98 13.86 -1.95
N ALA A 99 3.55 13.62 -3.19
CA ALA A 99 2.36 12.81 -3.45
C ALA A 99 2.50 11.38 -2.91
N LEU A 100 3.66 10.75 -3.13
CA LEU A 100 3.97 9.42 -2.64
C LEU A 100 4.04 9.38 -1.10
N GLU A 101 4.71 10.35 -0.47
CA GLU A 101 4.79 10.47 0.98
C GLU A 101 3.41 10.71 1.60
N ASN A 102 2.58 11.58 1.00
CA ASN A 102 1.21 11.80 1.45
C ASN A 102 0.38 10.50 1.38
N ASN A 103 0.56 9.70 0.34
CA ASN A 103 -0.10 8.40 0.24
C ASN A 103 0.40 7.43 1.33
N ALA A 104 1.70 7.45 1.67
CA ALA A 104 2.24 6.68 2.79
C ALA A 104 1.60 7.07 4.13
N PHE A 105 1.41 8.36 4.42
CA PHE A 105 0.71 8.82 5.62
C PHE A 105 -0.73 8.29 5.67
N ILE A 106 -1.48 8.43 4.57
CA ILE A 106 -2.86 7.97 4.50
C ILE A 106 -2.93 6.45 4.72
N PHE A 107 -2.12 5.68 4.01
CA PHE A 107 -2.08 4.23 4.14
C PHE A 107 -1.74 3.79 5.56
N SER A 108 -0.73 4.39 6.19
CA SER A 108 -0.30 4.09 7.55
C SER A 108 -1.40 4.36 8.58
N GLY A 109 -2.16 5.45 8.43
CA GLY A 109 -3.29 5.75 9.30
C GLY A 109 -4.40 4.70 9.20
N PHE A 110 -4.76 4.29 7.99
CA PHE A 110 -5.76 3.25 7.78
C PHE A 110 -5.28 1.88 8.29
N LYS A 111 -4.01 1.54 8.08
CA LYS A 111 -3.39 0.33 8.64
C LYS A 111 -3.44 0.34 10.16
N ALA A 112 -3.05 1.43 10.81
CA ALA A 112 -3.07 1.56 12.27
C ALA A 112 -4.48 1.38 12.85
N PHE A 113 -5.52 1.90 12.19
CA PHE A 113 -6.90 1.64 12.59
C PHE A 113 -7.20 0.15 12.67
N HIS A 114 -6.87 -0.62 11.63
CA HIS A 114 -7.14 -2.06 11.61
C HIS A 114 -6.29 -2.81 12.63
N THR A 115 -5.03 -2.44 12.78
CA THR A 115 -4.12 -3.00 13.78
C THR A 115 -4.69 -2.81 15.20
N LEU A 116 -5.04 -1.58 15.59
CA LEU A 116 -5.56 -1.28 16.91
C LEU A 116 -6.97 -1.84 17.15
N ARG A 117 -7.78 -1.95 16.10
CA ARG A 117 -9.07 -2.63 16.20
C ARG A 117 -8.90 -4.11 16.51
N GLU A 118 -7.93 -4.78 15.90
CA GLU A 118 -7.63 -6.19 16.21
C GLU A 118 -7.07 -6.34 17.62
N VAL A 119 -6.20 -5.43 18.05
CA VAL A 119 -5.75 -5.34 19.44
C VAL A 119 -6.94 -5.22 20.40
N GLY A 120 -7.91 -4.35 20.12
CA GLY A 120 -9.12 -4.20 20.93
C GLY A 120 -9.98 -5.47 20.99
N LEU A 121 -10.09 -6.21 19.89
CA LEU A 121 -10.79 -7.50 19.86
C LEU A 121 -10.06 -8.60 20.63
N SER A 122 -8.75 -8.51 20.77
CA SER A 122 -7.93 -9.44 21.54
C SER A 122 -8.05 -9.25 23.05
N LEU A 123 -8.68 -8.16 23.50
CA LEU A 123 -8.80 -7.77 24.90
C LEU A 123 -9.70 -8.72 25.71
N LEU A 124 -10.74 -9.28 25.08
CA LEU A 124 -11.77 -10.04 25.77
C LEU A 124 -11.53 -11.55 25.69
N THR A 125 -11.85 -12.24 26.79
CA THR A 125 -12.02 -13.70 26.81
C THR A 125 -13.27 -14.11 26.02
N ASP A 126 -13.46 -15.41 25.77
CA ASP A 126 -14.67 -15.94 25.14
C ASP A 126 -15.94 -15.71 26.00
N LYS A 127 -15.77 -15.47 27.30
CA LYS A 127 -16.83 -15.12 28.24
C LYS A 127 -17.18 -13.63 28.29
N GLY A 128 -16.36 -12.78 27.62
CA GLY A 128 -16.53 -11.34 27.60
C GLY A 128 -15.81 -10.59 28.72
N ASP A 129 -15.02 -11.27 29.56
CA ASP A 129 -14.20 -10.65 30.58
C ASP A 129 -12.93 -10.07 29.99
N ILE A 130 -12.39 -8.98 30.58
CA ILE A 130 -11.08 -8.46 30.20
C ILE A 130 -9.99 -9.45 30.61
N LYS A 131 -9.13 -9.81 29.66
CA LYS A 131 -7.98 -10.70 29.91
C LYS A 131 -6.97 -10.03 30.86
N PRO A 132 -6.27 -10.83 31.71
CA PRO A 132 -5.10 -10.35 32.43
C PRO A 132 -4.07 -9.77 31.43
N PHE A 133 -3.40 -8.69 31.82
CA PHE A 133 -2.47 -7.96 30.93
C PHE A 133 -1.41 -8.86 30.27
N GLU A 134 -0.81 -9.80 31.01
CA GLU A 134 0.20 -10.70 30.46
C GLU A 134 -0.37 -11.67 29.39
N THR A 135 -1.62 -12.09 29.53
CA THR A 135 -2.29 -12.90 28.49
C THR A 135 -2.59 -12.06 27.26
N PHE A 136 -3.14 -10.86 27.45
CA PHE A 136 -3.39 -9.91 26.38
C PHE A 136 -2.10 -9.57 25.61
N ARG A 137 -0.99 -9.30 26.30
CA ARG A 137 0.30 -8.99 25.71
C ARG A 137 0.80 -10.08 24.76
N LYS A 138 0.65 -11.35 25.14
CA LYS A 138 1.02 -12.49 24.27
C LYS A 138 0.13 -12.57 23.03
N ASP A 139 -1.15 -12.33 23.17
CA ASP A 139 -2.09 -12.38 22.04
C ASP A 139 -1.79 -11.27 21.03
N VAL A 140 -1.51 -10.05 21.50
CA VAL A 140 -1.23 -8.91 20.60
C VAL A 140 0.16 -8.99 19.96
N GLU A 141 1.10 -9.77 20.48
CA GLU A 141 2.37 -10.05 19.82
C GLU A 141 2.15 -10.70 18.44
N THR A 142 1.16 -11.60 18.32
CA THR A 142 0.78 -12.18 17.03
C THR A 142 0.22 -11.12 16.07
N VAL A 143 -0.51 -10.13 16.58
CA VAL A 143 -1.01 -8.99 15.78
C VAL A 143 0.18 -8.14 15.30
N ASN A 144 1.13 -7.83 16.19
CA ASN A 144 2.34 -7.09 15.84
C ASN A 144 3.13 -7.78 14.73
N ASN A 145 3.42 -9.06 14.89
CA ASN A 145 4.16 -9.86 13.90
C ASN A 145 3.47 -9.84 12.53
N ARG A 146 2.15 -9.96 12.51
CA ARG A 146 1.38 -9.95 11.26
C ARG A 146 1.42 -8.58 10.57
N TYR A 147 1.06 -7.51 11.26
CA TYR A 147 0.91 -6.19 10.64
C TYR A 147 2.23 -5.46 10.46
N ASN A 148 3.09 -5.47 11.49
CA ASN A 148 4.26 -4.60 11.54
C ASN A 148 5.56 -5.27 11.10
N HIS A 149 5.56 -6.59 10.95
CA HIS A 149 6.68 -7.33 10.35
C HIS A 149 6.28 -7.92 9.00
N ASN A 150 5.35 -8.87 8.96
CA ASN A 150 5.04 -9.60 7.73
C ASN A 150 4.41 -8.71 6.65
N TYR A 151 3.30 -8.04 6.97
CA TYR A 151 2.63 -7.20 5.98
C TYR A 151 3.45 -5.96 5.65
N LEU A 152 4.08 -5.33 6.66
CA LEU A 152 4.91 -4.15 6.43
C LEU A 152 6.09 -4.45 5.51
N TYR A 153 6.66 -5.65 5.58
CA TYR A 153 7.72 -6.04 4.67
C TYR A 153 7.25 -6.07 3.19
N ALA A 154 6.11 -6.71 2.92
CA ALA A 154 5.54 -6.75 1.58
C ALA A 154 5.15 -5.34 1.08
N GLU A 155 4.58 -4.51 1.98
CA GLU A 155 4.24 -3.12 1.73
C GLU A 155 5.47 -2.26 1.44
N TYR A 156 6.56 -2.47 2.18
CA TYR A 156 7.85 -1.80 1.98
C TYR A 156 8.42 -2.09 0.57
N ASN A 157 8.52 -3.38 0.21
CA ASN A 157 9.03 -3.77 -1.10
C ASN A 157 8.16 -3.23 -2.24
N HIS A 158 6.83 -3.26 -2.06
CA HIS A 158 5.90 -2.67 -3.02
C HIS A 158 6.12 -1.15 -3.14
N ALA A 159 6.31 -0.44 -2.02
CA ALA A 159 6.55 0.99 -2.01
C ALA A 159 7.85 1.36 -2.74
N VAL A 160 8.92 0.58 -2.59
CA VAL A 160 10.18 0.75 -3.36
C VAL A 160 9.89 0.65 -4.86
N GLY A 161 9.24 -0.43 -5.30
CA GLY A 161 8.92 -0.66 -6.72
C GLY A 161 7.98 0.40 -7.29
N ALA A 162 6.91 0.75 -6.57
CA ALA A 162 5.95 1.77 -6.98
C ALA A 162 6.59 3.16 -7.07
N SER A 163 7.47 3.52 -6.12
CA SER A 163 8.22 4.78 -6.14
C SER A 163 9.16 4.88 -7.33
N LEU A 164 9.90 3.81 -7.62
CA LEU A 164 10.77 3.72 -8.79
C LEU A 164 9.97 3.92 -10.09
N MET A 165 8.85 3.25 -10.22
CA MET A 165 8.03 3.35 -11.44
C MET A 165 7.31 4.70 -11.55
N ALA A 166 6.84 5.27 -10.44
CA ALA A 166 6.29 6.62 -10.42
C ALA A 166 7.32 7.67 -10.85
N SER A 167 8.56 7.55 -10.39
CA SER A 167 9.63 8.45 -10.79
C SER A 167 9.99 8.33 -12.27
N ARG A 168 10.09 7.10 -12.78
CA ARG A 168 10.34 6.84 -14.21
C ARG A 168 9.20 7.35 -15.09
N TRP A 169 7.97 7.26 -14.61
CA TRP A 169 6.79 7.71 -15.37
C TRP A 169 6.87 9.20 -15.72
N GLN A 170 7.44 10.03 -14.85
CA GLN A 170 7.65 11.46 -15.15
C GLN A 170 8.53 11.67 -16.39
N GLN A 171 9.58 10.89 -16.55
CA GLN A 171 10.43 10.96 -17.73
C GLN A 171 9.74 10.36 -18.96
N ILE A 172 8.99 9.26 -18.77
CA ILE A 172 8.20 8.62 -19.83
C ILE A 172 7.18 9.59 -20.41
N GLU A 173 6.42 10.30 -19.57
CA GLU A 173 5.47 11.33 -20.01
C GLU A 173 6.13 12.47 -20.76
N LYS A 174 7.29 12.92 -20.30
CA LYS A 174 8.07 13.99 -20.91
C LYS A 174 8.62 13.61 -22.29
N ASP A 175 9.05 12.36 -22.42
CA ASP A 175 9.55 11.81 -23.68
C ASP A 175 8.43 11.47 -24.66
N GLY A 176 7.24 11.17 -24.15
CA GLY A 176 6.08 10.79 -24.97
C GLY A 176 6.37 9.60 -25.88
N ASP A 177 5.74 9.58 -27.04
CA ASP A 177 5.86 8.46 -27.98
C ASP A 177 7.17 8.43 -28.78
N ARG A 178 8.24 9.08 -28.33
CA ARG A 178 9.59 8.91 -28.92
C ARG A 178 10.15 7.50 -28.65
N TYR A 179 9.70 6.86 -27.60
CA TYR A 179 10.09 5.51 -27.20
C TYR A 179 8.86 4.65 -27.06
N ASP A 180 9.05 3.33 -27.15
CA ASP A 180 8.08 2.36 -26.64
C ASP A 180 8.44 1.99 -25.21
N LEU A 181 7.48 1.47 -24.45
CA LEU A 181 7.75 0.84 -23.15
C LEU A 181 7.76 -0.68 -23.32
N GLN A 182 8.66 -1.33 -22.60
CA GLN A 182 8.71 -2.78 -22.55
C GLN A 182 8.62 -3.28 -21.13
N TYR A 183 7.66 -4.18 -20.88
CA TYR A 183 7.50 -4.88 -19.60
C TYR A 183 8.62 -5.90 -19.42
N ARG A 184 9.32 -5.85 -18.29
CA ARG A 184 10.42 -6.76 -17.94
C ARG A 184 10.22 -7.39 -16.59
N THR A 185 10.24 -8.72 -16.56
CA THR A 185 10.36 -9.50 -15.32
C THR A 185 11.83 -9.64 -14.92
N ALA A 186 12.08 -10.07 -13.69
CA ALA A 186 13.45 -10.37 -13.21
C ALA A 186 14.09 -11.59 -13.93
N GLN A 187 13.29 -12.41 -14.60
CA GLN A 187 13.72 -13.61 -15.35
C GLN A 187 14.46 -14.66 -14.51
N ASP A 188 14.06 -14.79 -13.25
CA ASP A 188 14.54 -15.84 -12.34
C ASP A 188 13.37 -16.76 -11.91
N ASP A 189 13.66 -17.79 -11.14
CA ASP A 189 12.73 -18.80 -10.63
C ASP A 189 11.68 -18.26 -9.64
N ARG A 190 11.87 -17.03 -9.14
CA ARG A 190 10.92 -16.33 -8.26
C ARG A 190 9.93 -15.44 -9.01
N VAL A 191 9.99 -15.40 -10.34
CA VAL A 191 8.97 -14.70 -11.14
C VAL A 191 7.73 -15.55 -11.21
N ARG A 192 6.60 -15.01 -10.76
CA ARG A 192 5.31 -15.70 -10.86
C ARG A 192 4.93 -15.99 -12.31
N GLU A 193 4.36 -17.15 -12.58
CA GLU A 193 3.98 -17.58 -13.93
C GLU A 193 3.03 -16.60 -14.62
N ASP A 194 2.07 -16.05 -13.87
CA ASP A 194 1.13 -15.05 -14.34
C ASP A 194 1.81 -13.72 -14.71
N HIS A 195 2.91 -13.35 -14.05
CA HIS A 195 3.73 -12.21 -14.44
C HIS A 195 4.67 -12.52 -15.61
N ALA A 196 5.14 -13.76 -15.74
CA ALA A 196 6.05 -14.17 -16.80
C ALA A 196 5.45 -13.95 -18.20
N ILE A 197 4.14 -14.14 -18.36
CA ILE A 197 3.43 -13.93 -19.64
C ILE A 197 3.43 -12.48 -20.13
N LEU A 198 3.73 -11.50 -19.24
CA LEU A 198 3.83 -10.08 -19.60
C LEU A 198 5.23 -9.72 -20.08
N HIS A 199 6.24 -10.60 -19.88
CA HIS A 199 7.61 -10.29 -20.27
C HIS A 199 7.71 -10.00 -21.76
N GLY A 200 8.40 -8.90 -22.11
CA GLY A 200 8.59 -8.50 -23.50
C GLY A 200 7.40 -7.74 -24.11
N THR A 201 6.28 -7.59 -23.41
CA THR A 201 5.16 -6.72 -23.89
C THR A 201 5.73 -5.34 -24.19
N THR A 202 5.63 -4.91 -25.46
CA THR A 202 6.21 -3.67 -25.99
C THR A 202 5.10 -2.84 -26.64
N LEU A 203 4.76 -1.70 -26.04
CA LEU A 203 3.67 -0.82 -26.45
C LEU A 203 4.07 0.66 -26.29
N PRO A 204 3.47 1.60 -27.04
CA PRO A 204 3.73 3.02 -26.83
C PRO A 204 3.25 3.44 -25.43
N PRO A 205 3.87 4.48 -24.80
CA PRO A 205 3.48 4.98 -23.49
C PRO A 205 2.00 5.40 -23.38
N SER A 206 1.41 5.83 -24.50
CA SER A 206 0.00 6.23 -24.61
C SER A 206 -0.97 5.05 -24.58
N ASP A 207 -0.50 3.79 -24.70
CA ASP A 207 -1.39 2.64 -24.69
C ASP A 207 -2.07 2.45 -23.33
N PRO A 208 -3.40 2.20 -23.27
CA PRO A 208 -4.15 1.99 -22.03
C PRO A 208 -3.63 0.86 -21.14
N PHE A 209 -2.87 -0.10 -21.70
CA PHE A 209 -2.21 -1.17 -20.93
C PHE A 209 -1.41 -0.61 -19.77
N TRP A 210 -0.66 0.46 -19.96
CA TRP A 210 0.20 1.05 -18.93
C TRP A 210 -0.56 1.75 -17.81
N SER A 211 -1.81 2.16 -18.06
CA SER A 211 -2.66 2.74 -17.01
C SER A 211 -3.10 1.70 -15.97
N LEU A 212 -3.14 0.42 -16.37
CA LEU A 212 -3.61 -0.68 -15.52
C LEU A 212 -2.49 -1.62 -15.06
N TYR A 213 -1.49 -1.85 -15.89
CA TYR A 213 -0.51 -2.92 -15.70
C TYR A 213 0.94 -2.42 -15.60
N LEU A 214 1.15 -1.12 -15.36
CA LEU A 214 2.49 -0.65 -14.99
C LEU A 214 2.93 -1.34 -13.68
N PRO A 215 4.10 -2.00 -13.63
CA PRO A 215 4.56 -2.64 -12.39
C PRO A 215 4.69 -1.65 -11.21
N PRO A 216 4.62 -2.12 -9.96
CA PRO A 216 4.46 -3.51 -9.51
C PRO A 216 3.00 -3.98 -9.53
N ASN A 217 2.76 -5.20 -10.03
CA ASN A 217 1.42 -5.77 -10.14
C ASN A 217 1.09 -6.79 -9.04
N GLY A 218 1.71 -6.67 -7.88
CA GLY A 218 1.51 -7.50 -6.70
C GLY A 218 2.50 -7.17 -5.60
N TRP A 219 2.30 -7.75 -4.42
CA TRP A 219 3.30 -7.69 -3.35
C TRP A 219 4.60 -8.37 -3.80
N ASN A 220 5.75 -7.84 -3.38
CA ASN A 220 7.08 -8.34 -3.73
C ASN A 220 7.34 -8.49 -5.24
N CYS A 221 6.57 -7.82 -6.09
CA CYS A 221 6.77 -7.82 -7.53
C CYS A 221 8.06 -7.07 -7.89
N ARG A 222 8.98 -7.76 -8.60
CA ARG A 222 10.27 -7.22 -9.06
C ARG A 222 10.26 -6.88 -10.56
N CYS A 223 9.09 -6.88 -11.19
CA CYS A 223 8.94 -6.48 -12.58
C CYS A 223 9.12 -4.96 -12.73
N THR A 224 9.55 -4.54 -13.91
CA THR A 224 9.75 -3.13 -14.28
C THR A 224 9.23 -2.85 -15.68
N ALA A 225 8.97 -1.58 -15.99
CA ALA A 225 8.80 -1.11 -17.36
C ALA A 225 10.01 -0.22 -17.73
N VAL A 226 10.54 -0.41 -18.93
CA VAL A 226 11.69 0.35 -19.41
C VAL A 226 11.43 0.95 -20.77
N GLN A 227 11.94 2.16 -21.02
CA GLN A 227 11.91 2.76 -22.33
C GLN A 227 12.86 2.03 -23.28
N VAL A 228 12.39 1.74 -24.48
CA VAL A 228 13.16 1.14 -25.55
C VAL A 228 13.00 1.95 -26.83
N ARG A 229 14.05 2.02 -27.67
CA ARG A 229 13.95 2.73 -28.95
C ARG A 229 12.88 2.10 -29.83
N LYS A 230 12.05 2.91 -30.47
CA LYS A 230 11.09 2.45 -31.47
C LYS A 230 11.76 1.57 -32.53
N GLY A 231 11.11 0.49 -32.86
CA GLY A 231 11.61 -0.48 -33.83
C GLY A 231 12.72 -1.40 -33.33
N LYS A 232 13.21 -1.24 -32.07
CA LYS A 232 14.21 -2.17 -31.50
C LYS A 232 13.60 -3.54 -31.21
N TYR A 233 12.35 -3.55 -30.78
CA TYR A 233 11.56 -4.75 -30.55
C TYR A 233 10.25 -4.66 -31.34
N PRO A 234 9.68 -5.78 -31.80
CA PRO A 234 8.35 -5.77 -32.41
C PRO A 234 7.34 -5.23 -31.40
N GLN A 235 6.45 -4.36 -31.83
CA GLN A 235 5.31 -3.96 -30.98
C GLN A 235 4.38 -5.14 -30.77
N SER A 236 3.92 -5.29 -29.55
CA SER A 236 2.93 -6.30 -29.16
C SER A 236 1.54 -5.91 -29.67
N ASP A 237 0.69 -6.92 -29.91
CA ASP A 237 -0.72 -6.67 -30.15
C ASP A 237 -1.38 -6.09 -28.90
N PRO A 238 -2.04 -4.92 -28.96
CA PRO A 238 -2.64 -4.26 -27.79
C PRO A 238 -3.74 -5.09 -27.14
N ALA A 239 -4.61 -5.74 -27.95
CA ALA A 239 -5.72 -6.54 -27.43
C ALA A 239 -5.22 -7.79 -26.69
N LEU A 240 -4.21 -8.48 -27.28
CA LEU A 240 -3.57 -9.62 -26.64
C LEU A 240 -2.81 -9.20 -25.36
N SER A 241 -2.15 -8.07 -25.38
CA SER A 241 -1.44 -7.53 -24.19
C SER A 241 -2.42 -7.23 -23.06
N MET A 242 -3.56 -6.61 -23.38
CA MET A 242 -4.61 -6.34 -22.41
C MET A 242 -5.22 -7.64 -21.84
N LEU A 243 -5.45 -8.65 -22.69
CA LEU A 243 -5.91 -9.96 -22.25
C LEU A 243 -4.92 -10.63 -21.29
N ARG A 244 -3.63 -10.60 -21.60
CA ARG A 244 -2.55 -11.12 -20.72
C ARG A 244 -2.51 -10.37 -19.39
N GLY A 245 -2.64 -9.04 -19.40
CA GLY A 245 -2.74 -8.23 -18.18
C GLY A 245 -3.96 -8.58 -17.33
N ASN A 246 -5.12 -8.81 -17.96
CA ASN A 246 -6.32 -9.29 -17.28
C ASN A 246 -6.09 -10.65 -16.62
N ASN A 247 -5.46 -11.60 -17.33
CA ASN A 247 -5.17 -12.94 -16.80
C ASN A 247 -4.16 -12.86 -15.64
N CYS A 248 -3.10 -12.05 -15.77
CA CYS A 248 -2.12 -11.81 -14.70
C CYS A 248 -2.77 -11.31 -13.40
N THR A 249 -3.86 -10.60 -13.50
CA THR A 249 -4.57 -10.01 -12.35
C THR A 249 -6.01 -10.54 -12.24
N GLU A 250 -6.29 -11.78 -12.65
CA GLU A 250 -7.64 -12.35 -12.67
C GLU A 250 -8.19 -12.57 -11.27
N ALA A 251 -7.36 -13.08 -10.35
CA ALA A 251 -7.78 -13.30 -8.97
C ALA A 251 -8.20 -11.99 -8.30
N ALA A 252 -9.32 -12.01 -7.58
CA ALA A 252 -9.90 -10.81 -6.95
C ALA A 252 -8.89 -10.04 -6.08
N LYS A 253 -7.97 -10.76 -5.42
CA LYS A 253 -6.89 -10.18 -4.62
C LYS A 253 -5.83 -9.45 -5.44
N GLN A 254 -5.64 -9.82 -6.71
CA GLN A 254 -4.67 -9.20 -7.61
C GLN A 254 -5.27 -8.01 -8.38
N GLN A 255 -6.59 -7.97 -8.56
CA GLN A 255 -7.27 -6.86 -9.26
C GLN A 255 -7.03 -5.50 -8.61
N ILE A 256 -6.73 -5.45 -7.31
CA ILE A 256 -6.42 -4.19 -6.63
C ILE A 256 -5.17 -3.52 -7.20
N PHE A 257 -4.22 -4.28 -7.77
CA PHE A 257 -2.96 -3.78 -8.34
C PHE A 257 -3.09 -3.25 -9.78
N ARG A 258 -4.31 -3.15 -10.31
CA ARG A 258 -4.60 -2.50 -11.59
C ARG A 258 -4.61 -0.98 -11.42
N PHE A 259 -3.42 -0.39 -11.36
CA PHE A 259 -3.23 1.06 -11.28
C PHE A 259 -1.83 1.44 -11.75
N ASN A 260 -1.60 2.72 -12.05
CA ASN A 260 -0.29 3.24 -12.40
C ASN A 260 0.19 4.21 -11.32
N PRO A 261 1.25 3.89 -10.56
CA PRO A 261 1.76 4.74 -9.50
C PRO A 261 2.13 6.15 -9.96
N GLY A 262 2.63 6.30 -11.20
CA GLY A 262 3.03 7.58 -11.76
C GLY A 262 1.86 8.46 -12.15
N ILE A 263 0.82 7.88 -12.78
CA ILE A 263 -0.41 8.60 -13.16
C ILE A 263 -1.22 8.93 -11.90
N ASP A 264 -1.37 7.96 -11.01
CA ASP A 264 -2.24 8.10 -9.83
C ASP A 264 -1.56 8.87 -8.68
N GLY A 265 -0.23 9.02 -8.68
CA GLY A 265 0.51 9.59 -7.57
C GLY A 265 0.31 8.80 -6.27
N GLN A 266 0.18 7.48 -6.38
CA GLN A 266 -0.13 6.60 -5.26
C GLN A 266 0.88 5.46 -5.17
N LEU A 267 1.32 5.16 -3.94
CA LEU A 267 2.15 4.00 -3.66
C LEU A 267 1.35 2.71 -3.62
N PHE A 268 0.18 2.78 -2.99
CA PHE A 268 -0.62 1.61 -2.66
C PHE A 268 -1.91 1.54 -3.47
N PRO A 269 -2.38 0.31 -3.76
CA PRO A 269 -3.61 0.09 -4.51
C PRO A 269 -4.79 0.90 -3.94
N PRO A 270 -5.50 1.69 -4.77
CA PRO A 270 -6.61 2.51 -4.28
C PRO A 270 -7.79 1.70 -3.73
N LYS A 271 -7.86 0.41 -4.04
CA LYS A 271 -8.89 -0.52 -3.55
C LYS A 271 -8.39 -1.43 -2.43
N HIS A 272 -7.27 -1.08 -1.77
CA HIS A 272 -6.74 -1.87 -0.67
C HIS A 272 -7.76 -2.04 0.46
N PRO A 273 -7.90 -3.24 1.05
CA PRO A 273 -8.88 -3.50 2.10
C PRO A 273 -8.83 -2.54 3.29
N TYR A 274 -7.66 -2.02 3.64
CA TYR A 274 -7.53 -1.03 4.73
C TYR A 274 -8.42 0.19 4.54
N TYR A 275 -8.71 0.61 3.31
CA TYR A 275 -9.57 1.78 3.04
C TYR A 275 -11.08 1.51 3.24
N LYS A 276 -11.48 0.25 3.48
CA LYS A 276 -12.88 -0.11 3.70
C LYS A 276 -13.28 0.13 5.17
N LEU A 277 -13.62 1.37 5.49
CA LEU A 277 -14.10 1.79 6.81
C LEU A 277 -15.48 2.45 6.71
N SER A 278 -16.15 2.58 7.87
CA SER A 278 -17.30 3.50 7.97
C SER A 278 -16.82 4.94 7.73
N ARG A 279 -17.74 5.81 7.33
CA ARG A 279 -17.43 7.22 7.08
C ARG A 279 -16.83 7.87 8.34
N GLU A 280 -17.41 7.61 9.50
CA GLU A 280 -17.00 8.17 10.79
C GLU A 280 -15.58 7.72 11.16
N ALA A 281 -15.27 6.42 11.02
CA ALA A 281 -13.94 5.89 11.27
C ALA A 281 -12.90 6.46 10.29
N ALA A 282 -13.25 6.57 9.01
CA ALA A 282 -12.36 7.15 8.01
C ALA A 282 -12.04 8.64 8.29
N GLU A 283 -13.01 9.41 8.81
CA GLU A 283 -12.77 10.80 9.20
C GLU A 283 -11.82 10.90 10.42
N GLN A 284 -11.92 9.98 11.39
CA GLN A 284 -10.96 9.96 12.51
C GLN A 284 -9.54 9.61 12.05
N VAL A 285 -9.41 8.64 11.11
CA VAL A 285 -8.11 8.34 10.49
C VAL A 285 -7.53 9.59 9.80
N LYS A 286 -8.31 10.26 8.96
CA LYS A 286 -7.88 11.48 8.26
C LYS A 286 -7.45 12.59 9.22
N LYS A 287 -8.20 12.76 10.33
CA LYS A 287 -7.85 13.74 11.37
C LYS A 287 -6.50 13.42 12.03
N ALA A 288 -6.27 12.16 12.39
CA ALA A 288 -5.00 11.73 12.96
C ALA A 288 -3.81 11.91 11.99
N VAL A 289 -4.01 11.53 10.71
CA VAL A 289 -3.01 11.71 9.65
C VAL A 289 -2.70 13.19 9.42
N LYS A 290 -3.71 14.04 9.33
CA LYS A 290 -3.51 15.49 9.15
C LYS A 290 -2.69 16.09 10.30
N ALA A 291 -3.00 15.72 11.54
CA ALA A 291 -2.24 16.20 12.70
C ALA A 291 -0.77 15.77 12.69
N LEU A 292 -0.43 14.62 12.09
CA LEU A 292 0.94 14.19 11.89
C LEU A 292 1.63 14.94 10.75
N GLN A 293 0.92 15.21 9.66
CA GLN A 293 1.45 15.95 8.53
C GLN A 293 1.76 17.41 8.87
N GLU A 294 0.95 18.05 9.71
CA GLU A 294 1.18 19.43 10.20
C GLU A 294 2.47 19.55 11.02
N THR A 295 2.99 18.46 11.57
CA THR A 295 4.28 18.43 12.28
C THR A 295 5.46 18.11 11.35
N ALA A 296 5.22 17.73 10.10
CA ALA A 296 6.24 17.47 9.08
C ALA A 296 6.54 18.77 8.30
N PRO A 297 7.80 19.03 7.91
CA PRO A 297 8.11 20.21 7.09
C PRO A 297 7.36 20.13 5.75
N GLU A 298 6.67 21.22 5.39
CA GLU A 298 6.06 21.34 4.07
C GLU A 298 7.12 21.37 2.97
N PRO A 299 6.86 20.76 1.80
CA PRO A 299 7.76 20.86 0.66
C PRO A 299 7.77 22.31 0.14
N ASP A 300 8.92 22.76 -0.34
CA ASP A 300 9.03 24.02 -1.04
C ASP A 300 8.20 23.96 -2.34
N THR A 301 7.09 24.68 -2.37
CA THR A 301 6.09 24.60 -3.44
C THR A 301 6.45 25.44 -4.67
N ASP A 302 7.62 26.10 -4.70
CA ASP A 302 8.03 27.00 -5.78
C ASP A 302 8.56 26.26 -7.05
N THR A 303 8.32 24.95 -7.17
CA THR A 303 8.82 24.14 -8.30
C THR A 303 7.94 24.16 -9.56
N GLY A 304 6.90 25.01 -9.64
CA GLY A 304 6.12 25.22 -10.86
C GLY A 304 5.29 24.03 -11.36
N VAL A 305 5.15 22.98 -10.58
CA VAL A 305 4.34 21.80 -10.94
C VAL A 305 2.95 21.90 -10.33
N ASP A 306 1.96 22.05 -11.20
CA ASP A 306 0.55 22.26 -10.84
C ASP A 306 -0.11 20.95 -10.37
N LEU A 307 -0.24 20.75 -9.05
CA LEU A 307 -1.00 19.65 -8.43
C LEU A 307 -2.47 19.62 -8.92
N VAL A 308 -3.03 20.76 -9.31
CA VAL A 308 -4.38 20.86 -9.87
C VAL A 308 -4.43 20.18 -11.24
N ARG A 309 -3.38 20.32 -12.04
CA ARG A 309 -3.24 19.70 -13.36
C ARG A 309 -3.17 18.18 -13.27
N LEU A 310 -2.41 17.64 -12.30
CA LEU A 310 -2.36 16.19 -12.05
C LEU A 310 -3.73 15.64 -11.60
N ARG A 311 -4.43 16.36 -10.71
CA ARG A 311 -5.78 15.98 -10.25
C ARG A 311 -6.83 16.06 -11.37
N ARG A 312 -6.70 17.03 -12.26
CA ARG A 312 -7.62 17.24 -13.40
C ARG A 312 -7.45 16.14 -14.44
N ARG A 313 -6.21 15.81 -14.80
CA ARG A 313 -5.90 14.72 -15.73
C ARG A 313 -6.33 13.36 -15.20
N ARG A 314 -6.20 13.13 -13.86
CA ARG A 314 -6.72 11.94 -13.18
C ARG A 314 -8.24 11.80 -13.32
N LYS A 315 -8.97 12.91 -13.31
CA LYS A 315 -10.42 12.92 -13.48
C LYS A 315 -10.81 12.61 -14.93
N GLU A 316 -10.12 13.21 -15.89
CA GLU A 316 -10.33 13.01 -17.33
C GLU A 316 -10.10 11.55 -17.73
N ILE A 317 -8.99 10.92 -17.31
CA ILE A 317 -8.70 9.50 -17.59
C ILE A 317 -9.74 8.55 -16.96
N LYS A 318 -10.32 8.91 -15.82
CA LYS A 318 -11.36 8.09 -15.17
C LYS A 318 -12.75 8.24 -15.79
N GLU A 319 -12.98 9.30 -16.51
CA GLU A 319 -14.25 9.55 -17.24
C GLU A 319 -14.19 8.94 -18.66
N GLU A 320 -12.99 8.66 -19.19
CA GLU A 320 -12.76 8.02 -20.50
C GLU A 320 -12.61 6.48 -20.43
N ALA A 321 -12.49 5.90 -19.23
CA ALA A 321 -12.33 4.45 -18.99
C ALA A 321 -13.58 3.80 -18.40
#